data_225bb598440258a7ad46099a8f8881e3
#
_entry.id   225bb598440258a7ad46099a8f8881e3
#
_cell.length_a   1.000
_cell.length_b   1.000
_cell.length_c   1.000
_cell.angle_alpha   90.00
_cell.angle_beta   90.00
_cell.angle_gamma   90.00
#
_symmetry.space_group_name_H-M   'P 1'
#
loop_
_entity.id
_entity.type
_entity.pdbx_description
1 polymer ?
#
loop_
_entity_poly.entity_id
_entity_poly.type
_entity_poly.pdbx_seq_one_letter_code
_entity_poly.pdbx_strand_id
1 'polypeptide(L)'
;LQVTGWKGSVLDLKLPVWTPGSYLVREYAKHVQDFSAATADGRPLTAGKRGKNYWQVETDGVADVVVQYRVFANELTVRTNHLDGTHGYFNGAALFFYLPGFEQQPIWVTIVPPKPDWQVTTPLPEVSGQANTFQAADFDTLVDSPFEIGVHKLYEFEVLGKSHELAIWGQGNYPLDRIIQDTQKVIEVEAQMFGGLPYDRYVFLLHLSASTYGGLEHKNCCSLIYPRLGFRPKDKYNGFMQLVAHEFFHLWNIKRIRPQGLERFDYEGENYTPSLWFGEGTTSYYDLLI
;
A
#
# COMPACT_ATOMS: atom_id res chain seq x y z
N LEU A 1 8.42 -11.08 11.14
CA LEU A 1 7.38 -12.00 10.71
C LEU A 1 7.34 -13.20 11.66
N GLN A 2 6.16 -13.55 12.13
CA GLN A 2 5.95 -14.73 12.95
C GLN A 2 5.02 -15.70 12.21
N VAL A 3 5.44 -16.96 12.12
CA VAL A 3 4.65 -18.06 11.56
C VAL A 3 4.36 -19.04 12.68
N THR A 4 3.09 -19.38 12.88
CA THR A 4 2.66 -20.29 13.95
C THR A 4 1.98 -21.53 13.38
N GLY A 5 2.15 -22.68 14.07
CA GLY A 5 1.52 -23.92 13.67
C GLY A 5 2.07 -24.55 12.38
N TRP A 6 3.31 -24.20 11.97
CA TRP A 6 3.94 -24.78 10.80
C TRP A 6 4.19 -26.28 10.97
N LYS A 7 3.96 -27.06 9.92
CA LYS A 7 4.08 -28.53 9.97
C LYS A 7 5.15 -29.09 9.02
N GLY A 8 5.72 -28.26 8.15
CA GLY A 8 6.78 -28.67 7.22
C GLY A 8 8.15 -28.74 7.90
N SER A 9 9.09 -29.44 7.31
CA SER A 9 10.51 -29.39 7.70
C SER A 9 11.25 -28.19 7.15
N VAL A 10 10.64 -27.50 6.18
CA VAL A 10 11.17 -26.33 5.48
C VAL A 10 10.07 -25.30 5.36
N LEU A 11 10.40 -24.04 5.61
CA LEU A 11 9.52 -22.88 5.42
C LEU A 11 10.06 -22.03 4.26
N ASP A 12 9.26 -21.91 3.21
CA ASP A 12 9.54 -21.09 2.05
C ASP A 12 8.96 -19.70 2.22
N LEU A 13 9.76 -18.68 1.96
CA LEU A 13 9.38 -17.27 2.07
C LEU A 13 9.76 -16.53 0.79
N LYS A 14 8.80 -15.87 0.18
CA LYS A 14 9.01 -15.08 -1.04
C LYS A 14 8.61 -13.63 -0.83
N LEU A 15 9.35 -12.72 -1.47
CA LEU A 15 9.02 -11.30 -1.52
C LEU A 15 8.49 -10.99 -2.92
N PRO A 16 7.38 -10.21 -3.06
CA PRO A 16 6.92 -9.77 -4.37
C PRO A 16 8.01 -9.05 -5.16
N VAL A 17 8.00 -9.21 -6.48
CA VAL A 17 8.93 -8.49 -7.36
C VAL A 17 8.32 -7.23 -7.96
N TRP A 18 7.02 -7.05 -7.83
CA TRP A 18 6.24 -5.91 -8.30
C TRP A 18 5.07 -5.61 -7.35
N THR A 19 4.36 -4.50 -7.55
CA THR A 19 3.17 -4.12 -6.78
C THR A 19 1.97 -3.93 -7.70
N PRO A 20 0.76 -4.39 -7.30
CA PRO A 20 -0.48 -4.11 -8.01
C PRO A 20 -0.65 -2.61 -8.27
N GLY A 21 -1.12 -2.25 -9.47
CA GLY A 21 -1.19 -0.87 -9.95
C GLY A 21 0.07 -0.39 -10.67
N SER A 22 1.23 -0.98 -10.41
CA SER A 22 2.47 -0.66 -11.10
C SER A 22 3.14 -1.92 -11.65
N TYR A 23 2.69 -2.44 -12.73
CA TYR A 23 3.02 -3.75 -13.34
C TYR A 23 4.49 -3.91 -13.78
N LEU A 24 5.39 -3.01 -13.39
CA LEU A 24 6.81 -3.09 -13.65
C LEU A 24 7.52 -3.88 -12.53
N VAL A 25 8.32 -4.88 -12.89
CA VAL A 25 9.20 -5.59 -11.95
C VAL A 25 10.24 -4.63 -11.38
N ARG A 26 10.32 -4.55 -10.04
CA ARG A 26 11.15 -3.59 -9.30
C ARG A 26 12.25 -4.21 -8.47
N GLU A 27 12.30 -5.55 -8.38
CA GLU A 27 13.34 -6.27 -7.65
C GLU A 27 13.47 -5.83 -6.19
N TYR A 28 12.37 -5.71 -5.44
CA TYR A 28 12.36 -5.23 -4.04
C TYR A 28 13.30 -6.01 -3.11
N ALA A 29 13.53 -7.29 -3.41
CA ALA A 29 14.40 -8.18 -2.66
C ALA A 29 15.87 -7.71 -2.58
N LYS A 30 16.30 -6.76 -3.42
CA LYS A 30 17.64 -6.13 -3.35
C LYS A 30 17.83 -5.28 -2.10
N HIS A 31 16.74 -4.83 -1.50
CA HIS A 31 16.73 -3.97 -0.30
C HIS A 31 16.70 -4.76 1.01
N VAL A 32 16.48 -6.07 0.97
CA VAL A 32 16.44 -6.94 2.17
C VAL A 32 17.85 -7.20 2.69
N GLN A 33 18.04 -6.95 3.99
CA GLN A 33 19.29 -7.10 4.72
C GLN A 33 19.09 -7.93 5.99
N ASP A 34 20.13 -8.54 6.51
CA ASP A 34 20.20 -9.20 7.81
C ASP A 34 19.06 -10.20 8.06
N PHE A 35 18.71 -10.96 7.04
CA PHE A 35 17.70 -12.00 7.16
C PHE A 35 18.17 -13.11 8.09
N SER A 36 17.38 -13.43 9.10
CA SER A 36 17.62 -14.51 10.06
C SER A 36 16.32 -15.15 10.50
N ALA A 37 16.38 -16.35 11.02
CA ALA A 37 15.26 -17.07 11.58
C ALA A 37 15.62 -17.75 12.91
N ALA A 38 14.64 -17.84 13.79
CA ALA A 38 14.76 -18.50 15.08
C ALA A 38 13.43 -19.17 15.47
N THR A 39 13.47 -20.04 16.45
CA THR A 39 12.29 -20.56 17.15
C THR A 39 11.71 -19.48 18.05
N ALA A 40 10.47 -19.68 18.54
CA ALA A 40 9.83 -18.72 19.46
C ALA A 40 10.62 -18.47 20.75
N ASP A 41 11.40 -19.44 21.22
CA ASP A 41 12.30 -19.33 22.39
C ASP A 41 13.69 -18.77 22.04
N GLY A 42 13.92 -18.34 20.80
CA GLY A 42 15.12 -17.64 20.35
C GLY A 42 16.27 -18.53 19.87
N ARG A 43 16.10 -19.85 19.75
CA ARG A 43 17.12 -20.76 19.20
C ARG A 43 17.26 -20.50 17.68
N PRO A 44 18.46 -20.20 17.17
CA PRO A 44 18.67 -19.95 15.74
C PRO A 44 18.29 -21.16 14.87
N LEU A 45 17.68 -20.87 13.72
CA LEU A 45 17.40 -21.84 12.65
C LEU A 45 18.28 -21.56 11.44
N THR A 46 18.64 -22.60 10.70
CA THR A 46 19.33 -22.45 9.42
C THR A 46 18.41 -21.76 8.44
N ALA A 47 18.84 -20.61 7.93
CA ALA A 47 18.07 -19.81 6.99
C ALA A 47 18.95 -19.17 5.94
N GLY A 48 18.46 -19.01 4.72
CA GLY A 48 19.24 -18.39 3.66
C GLY A 48 18.47 -18.11 2.39
N LYS A 49 19.05 -17.22 1.57
CA LYS A 49 18.53 -16.85 0.26
C LYS A 49 18.77 -17.99 -0.74
N ARG A 50 17.74 -18.39 -1.46
CA ARG A 50 17.79 -19.46 -2.47
C ARG A 50 17.55 -18.96 -3.90
N GLY A 51 16.98 -17.79 -4.04
CA GLY A 51 16.69 -17.17 -5.32
C GLY A 51 16.69 -15.64 -5.20
N LYS A 52 16.37 -14.92 -6.26
CA LYS A 52 16.35 -13.45 -6.27
C LYS A 52 15.47 -12.87 -5.16
N ASN A 53 14.24 -13.38 -5.05
CA ASN A 53 13.20 -12.95 -4.12
C ASN A 53 12.75 -14.07 -3.16
N TYR A 54 13.55 -15.14 -3.01
CA TYR A 54 13.19 -16.35 -2.31
C TYR A 54 14.20 -16.69 -1.22
N TRP A 55 13.71 -16.96 -0.01
CA TRP A 55 14.44 -17.44 1.16
C TRP A 55 13.81 -18.71 1.71
N GLN A 56 14.61 -19.49 2.36
CA GLN A 56 14.22 -20.77 2.94
C GLN A 56 14.75 -20.86 4.37
N VAL A 57 13.91 -21.42 5.27
CA VAL A 57 14.24 -21.72 6.67
C VAL A 57 14.08 -23.21 6.89
N GLU A 58 15.10 -23.86 7.42
CA GLU A 58 15.06 -25.25 7.86
C GLU A 58 14.42 -25.27 9.25
N THR A 59 13.19 -25.81 9.35
CA THR A 59 12.40 -25.75 10.58
C THR A 59 12.53 -27.04 11.42
N ASP A 60 12.89 -28.17 10.78
CA ASP A 60 13.07 -29.48 11.43
C ASP A 60 11.92 -29.86 12.37
N GLY A 61 10.68 -29.53 11.98
CA GLY A 61 9.47 -29.81 12.77
C GLY A 61 9.14 -28.77 13.84
N VAL A 62 9.86 -27.65 13.89
CA VAL A 62 9.50 -26.48 14.73
C VAL A 62 8.23 -25.83 14.18
N ALA A 63 7.21 -25.70 15.01
CA ALA A 63 5.91 -25.16 14.62
C ALA A 63 5.86 -23.63 14.64
N ASP A 64 6.61 -22.98 15.52
CA ASP A 64 6.57 -21.54 15.71
C ASP A 64 7.92 -20.92 15.34
N VAL A 65 7.92 -20.20 14.22
CA VAL A 65 9.12 -19.62 13.60
C VAL A 65 9.04 -18.11 13.62
N VAL A 66 10.10 -17.46 14.08
CA VAL A 66 10.28 -15.99 14.02
C VAL A 66 11.33 -15.67 12.97
N VAL A 67 10.95 -14.88 11.97
CA VAL A 67 11.84 -14.38 10.92
C VAL A 67 12.08 -12.89 11.14
N GLN A 68 13.34 -12.48 11.13
CA GLN A 68 13.76 -11.09 11.24
C GLN A 68 14.54 -10.69 10.00
N TYR A 69 14.31 -9.46 9.55
CA TYR A 69 15.04 -8.85 8.44
C TYR A 69 14.94 -7.33 8.53
N ARG A 70 15.84 -6.65 7.85
CA ARG A 70 15.79 -5.21 7.63
C ARG A 70 15.56 -4.92 6.17
N VAL A 71 14.86 -3.81 5.89
CA VAL A 71 14.67 -3.32 4.53
C VAL A 71 15.24 -1.92 4.41
N PHE A 72 16.13 -1.72 3.42
CA PHE A 72 16.62 -0.38 3.12
C PHE A 72 15.49 0.44 2.50
N ALA A 73 15.12 1.55 3.14
CA ALA A 73 13.97 2.37 2.81
C ALA A 73 14.39 3.84 2.66
N ASN A 74 14.89 4.22 1.47
CA ASN A 74 15.35 5.58 1.20
C ASN A 74 14.84 6.12 -0.14
N GLU A 75 13.65 5.67 -0.56
CA GLU A 75 13.09 6.07 -1.83
C GLU A 75 11.61 6.45 -1.65
N LEU A 76 11.33 7.77 -1.60
CA LEU A 76 9.97 8.28 -1.47
C LEU A 76 9.27 8.31 -2.83
N THR A 77 8.55 7.23 -3.10
CA THR A 77 7.58 7.14 -4.19
C THR A 77 6.35 6.38 -3.70
N VAL A 78 5.26 6.42 -4.44
CA VAL A 78 4.03 5.66 -4.10
C VAL A 78 4.21 4.13 -4.24
N ARG A 79 5.36 3.64 -4.71
CA ARG A 79 5.62 2.23 -5.03
C ARG A 79 6.78 1.61 -4.24
N THR A 80 7.46 2.40 -3.42
CA THR A 80 8.68 2.00 -2.71
C THR A 80 8.57 2.32 -1.22
N ASN A 81 9.64 2.05 -0.48
CA ASN A 81 9.67 2.30 0.95
C ASN A 81 10.56 3.51 1.27
N HIS A 82 10.10 4.34 2.19
CA HIS A 82 10.84 5.48 2.72
C HIS A 82 10.78 5.51 4.24
N LEU A 83 11.90 5.80 4.87
CA LEU A 83 11.98 6.04 6.32
C LEU A 83 13.08 7.06 6.61
N ASP A 84 12.72 8.14 7.28
CA ASP A 84 13.67 9.11 7.80
C ASP A 84 13.31 9.54 9.24
N GLY A 85 13.90 10.62 9.73
CA GLY A 85 13.63 11.13 11.07
C GLY A 85 12.25 11.77 11.26
N THR A 86 11.45 11.91 10.21
CA THR A 86 10.16 12.62 10.19
C THR A 86 8.97 11.72 9.89
N HIS A 87 9.15 10.68 9.06
CA HIS A 87 8.09 9.71 8.77
C HIS A 87 8.63 8.41 8.17
N GLY A 88 7.78 7.39 8.13
CA GLY A 88 7.93 6.19 7.34
C GLY A 88 6.72 5.99 6.44
N TYR A 89 6.97 5.64 5.18
CA TYR A 89 5.96 5.16 4.25
C TYR A 89 6.41 3.85 3.64
N PHE A 90 5.52 2.89 3.52
CA PHE A 90 5.83 1.69 2.75
C PHE A 90 4.63 1.15 1.98
N ASN A 91 4.94 0.65 0.77
CA ASN A 91 4.07 -0.20 0.00
C ASN A 91 4.29 -1.66 0.44
N GLY A 92 3.22 -2.38 0.76
CA GLY A 92 3.32 -3.71 1.34
C GLY A 92 4.09 -4.72 0.48
N ALA A 93 3.98 -4.64 -0.85
CA ALA A 93 4.73 -5.51 -1.77
C ALA A 93 6.26 -5.34 -1.66
N ALA A 94 6.72 -4.15 -1.27
CA ALA A 94 8.14 -3.84 -1.11
C ALA A 94 8.70 -4.23 0.27
N LEU A 95 7.85 -4.72 1.19
CA LEU A 95 8.23 -4.98 2.58
C LEU A 95 7.89 -6.40 3.03
N PHE A 96 6.70 -6.92 2.74
CA PHE A 96 6.19 -8.14 3.36
C PHE A 96 6.51 -9.38 2.55
N PHE A 97 7.06 -10.39 3.22
CA PHE A 97 7.15 -11.74 2.69
C PHE A 97 5.80 -12.45 2.75
N TYR A 98 5.58 -13.34 1.82
CA TYR A 98 4.48 -14.30 1.85
C TYR A 98 4.99 -15.75 1.88
N LEU A 99 4.10 -16.63 2.28
CA LEU A 99 4.30 -18.07 2.28
C LEU A 99 3.55 -18.65 1.08
N PRO A 100 4.25 -19.23 0.09
CA PRO A 100 3.62 -19.83 -1.08
C PRO A 100 2.55 -20.87 -0.68
N GLY A 101 1.34 -20.71 -1.22
CA GLY A 101 0.18 -21.55 -0.90
C GLY A 101 -0.61 -21.15 0.35
N PHE A 102 -0.21 -20.07 1.03
CA PHE A 102 -0.88 -19.55 2.23
C PHE A 102 -1.34 -18.10 2.05
N GLU A 103 -1.37 -17.60 0.84
CA GLU A 103 -1.68 -16.19 0.52
C GLU A 103 -3.10 -15.80 0.94
N GLN A 104 -4.01 -16.78 1.03
CA GLN A 104 -5.41 -16.56 1.42
C GLN A 104 -5.65 -16.59 2.94
N GLN A 105 -4.60 -16.72 3.74
CA GLN A 105 -4.74 -16.69 5.20
C GLN A 105 -4.78 -15.25 5.72
N PRO A 106 -5.56 -14.98 6.79
CA PRO A 106 -5.55 -13.67 7.41
C PRO A 106 -4.18 -13.37 8.05
N ILE A 107 -3.79 -12.10 7.98
CA ILE A 107 -2.50 -11.61 8.46
C ILE A 107 -2.73 -10.45 9.41
N TRP A 108 -1.99 -10.44 10.51
CA TRP A 108 -1.96 -9.34 11.46
C TRP A 108 -0.64 -8.58 11.36
N VAL A 109 -0.72 -7.27 11.34
CA VAL A 109 0.45 -6.39 11.29
C VAL A 109 0.40 -5.44 12.47
N THR A 110 1.40 -5.51 13.33
CA THR A 110 1.59 -4.53 14.41
C THR A 110 2.73 -3.60 14.05
N ILE A 111 2.44 -2.31 14.02
CA ILE A 111 3.42 -1.25 13.80
C ILE A 111 3.89 -0.74 15.18
N VAL A 112 5.21 -0.69 15.35
CA VAL A 112 5.85 -0.08 16.53
C VAL A 112 6.55 1.20 16.08
N PRO A 113 5.90 2.37 16.19
CA PRO A 113 6.50 3.62 15.79
C PRO A 113 7.75 3.92 16.61
N PRO A 114 8.80 4.51 16.02
CA PRO A 114 10.05 4.81 16.74
C PRO A 114 9.90 5.95 17.75
N LYS A 115 8.82 6.72 17.67
CA LYS A 115 8.54 7.88 18.54
C LYS A 115 7.08 7.86 18.98
N PRO A 116 6.77 8.32 20.20
CA PRO A 116 5.42 8.27 20.75
C PRO A 116 4.44 9.26 20.09
N ASP A 117 4.93 10.27 19.40
CA ASP A 117 4.14 11.26 18.64
C ASP A 117 3.86 10.84 17.18
N TRP A 118 4.37 9.69 16.76
CA TRP A 118 4.09 9.15 15.45
C TRP A 118 2.79 8.34 15.46
N GLN A 119 1.87 8.68 14.59
CA GLN A 119 0.63 7.94 14.32
C GLN A 119 0.77 7.04 13.10
N VAL A 120 -0.13 6.08 12.98
CA VAL A 120 -0.17 5.13 11.85
C VAL A 120 -1.49 5.30 11.12
N THR A 121 -1.42 5.51 9.80
CA THR A 121 -2.59 5.56 8.93
C THR A 121 -2.45 4.51 7.81
N THR A 122 -3.45 3.67 7.66
CA THR A 122 -3.56 2.61 6.64
C THR A 122 -5.04 2.34 6.37
N PRO A 123 -5.44 1.85 5.18
CA PRO A 123 -6.82 1.45 4.92
C PRO A 123 -7.26 0.19 5.67
N LEU A 124 -6.32 -0.59 6.24
CA LEU A 124 -6.66 -1.80 7.00
C LEU A 124 -7.46 -1.47 8.28
N PRO A 125 -8.41 -2.32 8.67
CA PRO A 125 -9.08 -2.19 9.95
C PRO A 125 -8.12 -2.45 11.12
N GLU A 126 -8.18 -1.60 12.14
CA GLU A 126 -7.46 -1.81 13.39
C GLU A 126 -8.15 -2.88 14.25
N VAL A 127 -7.36 -3.72 14.88
CA VAL A 127 -7.85 -4.76 15.78
C VAL A 127 -8.27 -4.12 17.11
N SER A 128 -9.54 -4.30 17.49
CA SER A 128 -10.08 -3.70 18.71
C SER A 128 -9.23 -4.06 19.95
N GLY A 129 -8.84 -3.02 20.70
CA GLY A 129 -8.04 -3.16 21.92
C GLY A 129 -6.54 -3.42 21.71
N GLN A 130 -6.05 -3.41 20.48
CA GLN A 130 -4.64 -3.61 20.14
C GLN A 130 -4.13 -2.43 19.31
N ALA A 131 -3.62 -1.41 19.96
CA ALA A 131 -3.14 -0.22 19.29
C ALA A 131 -2.11 -0.51 18.19
N ASN A 132 -2.26 0.16 17.04
CA ASN A 132 -1.41 0.01 15.86
C ASN A 132 -1.31 -1.43 15.34
N THR A 133 -2.31 -2.27 15.65
CA THR A 133 -2.41 -3.64 15.13
C THR A 133 -3.57 -3.72 14.14
N PHE A 134 -3.27 -4.10 12.93
CA PHE A 134 -4.20 -4.13 11.80
C PHE A 134 -4.34 -5.54 11.26
N GLN A 135 -5.50 -5.83 10.66
CA GLN A 135 -5.79 -7.14 10.07
C GLN A 135 -6.04 -7.01 8.57
N ALA A 136 -5.31 -7.80 7.78
CA ALA A 136 -5.61 -8.06 6.38
C ALA A 136 -6.29 -9.42 6.23
N ALA A 137 -7.28 -9.51 5.35
CA ALA A 137 -8.01 -10.77 5.11
C ALA A 137 -7.14 -11.82 4.42
N ASP A 138 -6.19 -11.36 3.61
CA ASP A 138 -5.29 -12.15 2.78
C ASP A 138 -4.05 -11.33 2.42
N PHE A 139 -3.10 -11.95 1.72
CA PHE A 139 -1.87 -11.29 1.30
C PHE A 139 -2.12 -10.20 0.24
N ASP A 140 -3.06 -10.42 -0.68
CA ASP A 140 -3.45 -9.42 -1.68
C ASP A 140 -3.95 -8.13 -1.00
N THR A 141 -4.79 -8.27 0.02
CA THR A 141 -5.27 -7.14 0.84
C THR A 141 -4.13 -6.44 1.57
N LEU A 142 -3.17 -7.20 2.11
CA LEU A 142 -2.02 -6.64 2.83
C LEU A 142 -1.15 -5.79 1.91
N VAL A 143 -0.76 -6.31 0.73
CA VAL A 143 0.10 -5.56 -0.19
C VAL A 143 -0.62 -4.42 -0.90
N ASP A 144 -1.95 -4.46 -0.96
CA ASP A 144 -2.80 -3.37 -1.47
C ASP A 144 -3.16 -2.33 -0.39
N SER A 145 -2.50 -2.38 0.76
CA SER A 145 -2.74 -1.49 1.88
C SER A 145 -1.42 -0.84 2.34
N PRO A 146 -1.06 0.32 1.78
CA PRO A 146 0.11 1.06 2.21
C PRO A 146 -0.05 1.61 3.63
N PHE A 147 1.09 1.94 4.24
CA PHE A 147 1.15 2.52 5.58
C PHE A 147 1.88 3.85 5.54
N GLU A 148 1.27 4.87 6.11
CA GLU A 148 1.89 6.14 6.46
C GLU A 148 2.09 6.17 7.98
N ILE A 149 3.31 6.43 8.43
CA ILE A 149 3.71 6.38 9.83
C ILE A 149 4.51 7.65 10.16
N GLY A 150 4.04 8.48 11.07
CA GLY A 150 4.77 9.71 11.40
C GLY A 150 3.90 10.81 11.99
N VAL A 151 4.35 12.04 11.80
CA VAL A 151 3.67 13.27 12.28
C VAL A 151 2.81 13.91 11.18
N HIS A 152 2.29 13.11 10.26
CA HIS A 152 1.39 13.58 9.22
C HIS A 152 0.10 14.16 9.82
N LYS A 153 -0.56 15.03 9.07
CA LYS A 153 -1.85 15.58 9.45
C LYS A 153 -2.95 14.70 8.90
N LEU A 154 -3.92 14.36 9.73
CA LEU A 154 -5.08 13.56 9.34
C LEU A 154 -6.33 14.46 9.37
N TYR A 155 -7.08 14.44 8.28
CA TYR A 155 -8.33 15.16 8.12
C TYR A 155 -9.43 14.18 7.73
N GLU A 156 -10.55 14.26 8.43
CA GLU A 156 -11.70 13.39 8.21
C GLU A 156 -12.83 14.16 7.55
N PHE A 157 -13.55 13.54 6.63
CA PHE A 157 -14.76 14.08 6.03
C PHE A 157 -15.67 12.93 5.58
N GLU A 158 -16.94 13.25 5.33
CA GLU A 158 -17.94 12.26 4.93
C GLU A 158 -18.50 12.60 3.54
N VAL A 159 -18.74 11.58 2.72
CA VAL A 159 -19.44 11.67 1.43
C VAL A 159 -20.38 10.47 1.31
N LEU A 160 -21.65 10.74 1.01
CA LEU A 160 -22.68 9.71 0.82
C LEU A 160 -22.79 8.70 1.98
N GLY A 161 -22.58 9.18 3.23
CA GLY A 161 -22.64 8.34 4.43
C GLY A 161 -21.43 7.42 4.63
N LYS A 162 -20.33 7.66 3.91
CA LYS A 162 -19.07 6.91 4.04
C LYS A 162 -17.95 7.80 4.55
N SER A 163 -17.10 7.24 5.41
CA SER A 163 -15.96 7.94 6.00
C SER A 163 -14.80 8.03 5.02
N HIS A 164 -14.17 9.21 4.97
CA HIS A 164 -12.96 9.46 4.19
C HIS A 164 -11.91 10.12 5.05
N GLU A 165 -10.68 9.76 4.82
CA GLU A 165 -9.52 10.34 5.48
C GLU A 165 -8.54 10.89 4.45
N LEU A 166 -7.98 12.06 4.74
CA LEU A 166 -6.87 12.66 3.98
C LEU A 166 -5.68 12.82 4.93
N ALA A 167 -4.70 11.92 4.78
CA ALA A 167 -3.45 11.97 5.51
C ALA A 167 -2.42 12.75 4.69
N ILE A 168 -1.91 13.86 5.20
CA ILE A 168 -0.94 14.73 4.50
C ILE A 168 0.38 14.74 5.26
N TRP A 169 1.43 14.21 4.63
CA TRP A 169 2.79 14.38 5.11
C TRP A 169 3.52 15.48 4.32
N GLY A 170 4.28 16.27 5.05
CA GLY A 170 5.05 17.39 4.51
C GLY A 170 4.37 18.75 4.67
N GLN A 171 5.06 19.79 4.21
CA GLN A 171 4.59 21.19 4.27
C GLN A 171 4.50 21.77 2.86
N GLY A 172 3.41 22.47 2.57
CA GLY A 172 3.18 23.05 1.25
C GLY A 172 2.17 24.18 1.25
N ASN A 173 1.87 24.67 0.06
CA ASN A 173 0.91 25.76 -0.14
C ASN A 173 -0.52 25.28 -0.48
N TYR A 174 -0.86 24.08 -0.02
CA TYR A 174 -2.15 23.45 -0.31
C TYR A 174 -3.32 24.16 0.40
N PRO A 175 -4.42 24.46 -0.32
CA PRO A 175 -5.64 25.03 0.23
C PRO A 175 -6.55 23.90 0.74
N LEU A 176 -6.38 23.50 1.99
CA LEU A 176 -7.02 22.30 2.57
C LEU A 176 -8.53 22.24 2.32
N ASP A 177 -9.25 23.29 2.73
CA ASP A 177 -10.73 23.30 2.64
C ASP A 177 -11.20 23.12 1.19
N ARG A 178 -10.48 23.73 0.25
CA ARG A 178 -10.79 23.59 -1.17
C ARG A 178 -10.49 22.18 -1.68
N ILE A 179 -9.37 21.59 -1.27
CA ILE A 179 -9.02 20.21 -1.63
C ILE A 179 -10.11 19.25 -1.16
N ILE A 180 -10.55 19.37 0.11
CA ILE A 180 -11.62 18.52 0.65
C ILE A 180 -12.91 18.72 -0.15
N GLN A 181 -13.35 19.95 -0.36
CA GLN A 181 -14.58 20.25 -1.12
C GLN A 181 -14.53 19.72 -2.56
N ASP A 182 -13.42 19.88 -3.25
CA ASP A 182 -13.30 19.43 -4.63
C ASP A 182 -13.14 17.90 -4.68
N THR A 183 -12.46 17.27 -3.72
CA THR A 183 -12.41 15.80 -3.58
C THR A 183 -13.80 15.21 -3.31
N GLN A 184 -14.63 15.85 -2.46
CA GLN A 184 -16.01 15.42 -2.24
C GLN A 184 -16.82 15.40 -3.53
N LYS A 185 -16.67 16.43 -4.40
CA LYS A 185 -17.36 16.48 -5.71
C LYS A 185 -16.90 15.35 -6.63
N VAL A 186 -15.59 15.10 -6.71
CA VAL A 186 -15.03 13.97 -7.47
C VAL A 186 -15.67 12.65 -7.01
N ILE A 187 -15.68 12.41 -5.70
CA ILE A 187 -16.27 11.19 -5.11
C ILE A 187 -17.76 11.07 -5.47
N GLU A 188 -18.53 12.15 -5.35
CA GLU A 188 -19.96 12.15 -5.67
C GLU A 188 -20.23 11.82 -7.14
N VAL A 189 -19.49 12.45 -8.07
CA VAL A 189 -19.65 12.22 -9.51
C VAL A 189 -19.30 10.78 -9.87
N GLU A 190 -18.19 10.29 -9.40
CA GLU A 190 -17.77 8.92 -9.71
C GLU A 190 -18.66 7.86 -9.04
N ALA A 191 -19.10 8.10 -7.78
CA ALA A 191 -20.08 7.25 -7.12
C ALA A 191 -21.40 7.17 -7.91
N GLN A 192 -21.85 8.27 -8.49
CA GLN A 192 -23.03 8.29 -9.35
C GLN A 192 -22.83 7.46 -10.63
N MET A 193 -21.65 7.51 -11.24
CA MET A 193 -21.35 6.74 -12.44
C MET A 193 -21.39 5.23 -12.20
N PHE A 194 -20.96 4.78 -11.01
CA PHE A 194 -20.84 3.36 -10.68
C PHE A 194 -21.93 2.82 -9.75
N GLY A 195 -22.91 3.64 -9.35
CA GLY A 195 -24.04 3.21 -8.53
C GLY A 195 -23.75 3.15 -7.03
N GLY A 196 -22.77 3.90 -6.53
CA GLY A 196 -22.46 4.06 -5.12
C GLY A 196 -21.04 3.73 -4.72
N LEU A 197 -20.71 3.89 -3.44
CA LEU A 197 -19.38 3.67 -2.89
C LEU A 197 -19.26 2.23 -2.33
N PRO A 198 -18.37 1.38 -2.84
CA PRO A 198 -18.27 -0.03 -2.48
C PRO A 198 -17.34 -0.29 -1.27
N TYR A 199 -17.24 0.65 -0.34
CA TYR A 199 -16.43 0.57 0.88
C TYR A 199 -17.15 1.26 2.04
N ASP A 200 -16.66 1.08 3.25
CA ASP A 200 -17.10 1.82 4.45
C ASP A 200 -16.18 2.99 4.78
N ARG A 201 -14.89 2.87 4.47
CA ARG A 201 -13.86 3.88 4.69
C ARG A 201 -12.89 3.90 3.52
N TYR A 202 -12.43 5.12 3.14
CA TYR A 202 -11.40 5.32 2.11
C TYR A 202 -10.32 6.29 2.59
N VAL A 203 -9.05 6.02 2.28
CA VAL A 203 -7.91 6.81 2.74
C VAL A 203 -7.15 7.40 1.56
N PHE A 204 -6.96 8.71 1.54
CA PHE A 204 -6.05 9.40 0.65
C PHE A 204 -4.73 9.65 1.40
N LEU A 205 -3.62 9.09 0.93
CA LEU A 205 -2.28 9.34 1.46
C LEU A 205 -1.58 10.32 0.53
N LEU A 206 -1.30 11.53 1.01
CA LEU A 206 -0.66 12.60 0.21
C LEU A 206 0.71 12.97 0.76
N HIS A 207 1.74 12.74 -0.06
CA HIS A 207 3.11 13.18 0.20
C HIS A 207 3.42 14.48 -0.54
N LEU A 208 3.85 15.50 0.18
CA LEU A 208 4.24 16.78 -0.38
C LEU A 208 5.76 16.79 -0.63
N SER A 209 6.13 16.57 -1.88
CA SER A 209 7.53 16.48 -2.32
C SER A 209 8.09 17.80 -2.84
N ALA A 210 9.38 17.84 -3.14
CA ALA A 210 10.00 18.97 -3.83
C ALA A 210 9.53 19.10 -5.28
N SER A 211 9.47 17.99 -6.04
CA SER A 211 9.17 17.98 -7.47
C SER A 211 8.56 16.68 -7.99
N THR A 212 8.45 15.64 -7.17
CA THR A 212 7.91 14.34 -7.59
C THR A 212 6.41 14.42 -7.78
N TYR A 213 5.90 13.70 -8.78
CA TYR A 213 4.51 13.57 -9.14
C TYR A 213 4.17 12.09 -9.36
N GLY A 214 2.99 11.66 -8.93
CA GLY A 214 2.46 10.33 -9.20
C GLY A 214 1.36 9.91 -8.25
N GLY A 215 0.66 8.86 -8.64
CA GLY A 215 -0.32 8.18 -7.83
C GLY A 215 -0.14 6.66 -7.89
N LEU A 216 -0.82 5.99 -7.00
CA LEU A 216 -1.01 4.54 -7.02
C LEU A 216 -2.34 4.22 -6.35
N GLU A 217 -3.16 3.59 -7.14
CA GLU A 217 -4.49 3.15 -6.73
C GLU A 217 -4.44 1.90 -5.86
N HIS A 218 -5.37 1.82 -4.91
CA HIS A 218 -5.63 0.65 -4.07
C HIS A 218 -7.14 0.45 -3.89
N LYS A 219 -7.53 -0.71 -3.34
CA LYS A 219 -8.94 -1.08 -3.23
C LYS A 219 -9.76 -0.12 -2.36
N ASN A 220 -9.20 0.38 -1.27
CA ASN A 220 -9.84 1.27 -0.31
C ASN A 220 -8.97 2.47 0.08
N CYS A 221 -7.96 2.79 -0.73
CA CYS A 221 -7.15 4.00 -0.58
C CYS A 221 -6.45 4.34 -1.89
N CYS A 222 -5.79 5.48 -1.93
CA CYS A 222 -4.76 5.78 -2.92
C CYS A 222 -3.57 6.49 -2.26
N SER A 223 -2.39 6.27 -2.82
CA SER A 223 -1.18 7.00 -2.47
C SER A 223 -0.90 8.05 -3.52
N LEU A 224 -0.72 9.29 -3.10
CA LEU A 224 -0.47 10.45 -3.95
C LEU A 224 0.84 11.10 -3.56
N ILE A 225 1.62 11.54 -4.55
CA ILE A 225 2.79 12.38 -4.32
C ILE A 225 2.71 13.58 -5.26
N TYR A 226 2.82 14.79 -4.69
CA TYR A 226 2.64 16.03 -5.46
C TYR A 226 3.65 17.11 -5.03
N PRO A 227 4.08 17.99 -5.95
CA PRO A 227 4.97 19.09 -5.61
C PRO A 227 4.35 20.04 -4.58
N ARG A 228 5.02 20.23 -3.44
CA ARG A 228 4.52 20.97 -2.27
C ARG A 228 4.09 22.42 -2.54
N LEU A 229 4.59 23.04 -3.61
CA LEU A 229 4.23 24.39 -4.02
C LEU A 229 3.34 24.42 -5.28
N GLY A 230 2.83 23.26 -5.70
CA GLY A 230 2.04 23.08 -6.92
C GLY A 230 0.55 23.43 -6.81
N PHE A 231 0.08 24.00 -5.68
CA PHE A 231 -1.37 24.18 -5.47
C PHE A 231 -1.90 25.59 -5.76
N ARG A 232 -1.05 26.59 -5.99
CA ARG A 232 -1.50 27.97 -6.23
C ARG A 232 -1.84 28.27 -7.68
N PRO A 233 -1.00 27.94 -8.69
CA PRO A 233 -1.39 28.11 -10.08
C PRO A 233 -2.60 27.23 -10.40
N LYS A 234 -3.61 27.84 -11.07
CA LYS A 234 -4.89 27.16 -11.34
C LYS A 234 -4.71 25.86 -12.14
N ASP A 235 -3.88 25.90 -13.17
CA ASP A 235 -3.55 24.75 -14.01
C ASP A 235 -2.90 23.62 -13.22
N LYS A 236 -1.98 23.95 -12.31
CA LYS A 236 -1.35 22.96 -11.43
C LYS A 236 -2.31 22.40 -10.39
N TYR A 237 -3.16 23.27 -9.81
CA TYR A 237 -4.20 22.80 -8.90
C TYR A 237 -5.19 21.83 -9.61
N ASN A 238 -5.60 22.18 -10.81
CA ASN A 238 -6.45 21.29 -11.62
C ASN A 238 -5.73 19.98 -11.94
N GLY A 239 -4.44 19.99 -12.23
CA GLY A 239 -3.64 18.77 -12.42
C GLY A 239 -3.53 17.91 -11.16
N PHE A 240 -3.56 18.51 -9.96
CA PHE A 240 -3.67 17.76 -8.70
C PHE A 240 -5.06 17.12 -8.55
N MET A 241 -6.13 17.86 -8.83
CA MET A 241 -7.49 17.30 -8.75
C MET A 241 -7.74 16.23 -9.81
N GLN A 242 -7.15 16.37 -11.00
CA GLN A 242 -7.15 15.32 -12.02
C GLN A 242 -6.45 14.04 -11.51
N LEU A 243 -5.30 14.18 -10.82
CA LEU A 243 -4.64 13.04 -10.18
C LEU A 243 -5.56 12.38 -9.13
N VAL A 244 -6.23 13.16 -8.29
CA VAL A 244 -7.18 12.64 -7.31
C VAL A 244 -8.30 11.86 -7.99
N ALA A 245 -8.91 12.42 -9.05
CA ALA A 245 -9.95 11.75 -9.82
C ALA A 245 -9.43 10.48 -10.50
N HIS A 246 -8.25 10.51 -11.09
CA HIS A 246 -7.62 9.35 -11.71
C HIS A 246 -7.46 8.19 -10.71
N GLU A 247 -6.82 8.44 -9.59
CA GLU A 247 -6.55 7.40 -8.59
C GLU A 247 -7.84 6.92 -7.89
N PHE A 248 -8.84 7.79 -7.74
CA PHE A 248 -10.10 7.40 -7.16
C PHE A 248 -10.98 6.61 -8.15
N PHE A 249 -10.95 6.94 -9.46
CA PHE A 249 -11.63 6.18 -10.50
C PHE A 249 -11.18 4.72 -10.57
N HIS A 250 -9.91 4.47 -10.33
CA HIS A 250 -9.36 3.13 -10.23
C HIS A 250 -9.98 2.27 -9.13
N LEU A 251 -10.66 2.85 -8.15
CA LEU A 251 -11.47 2.12 -7.17
C LEU A 251 -12.41 1.08 -7.82
N TRP A 252 -12.96 1.42 -8.97
CA TRP A 252 -13.77 0.51 -9.80
C TRP A 252 -12.96 -0.07 -10.96
N ASN A 253 -12.43 0.78 -11.81
CA ASN A 253 -11.66 0.41 -13.00
C ASN A 253 -10.18 0.42 -12.66
N ILE A 254 -9.82 -0.57 -12.16
CA ILE A 254 -9.20 -1.86 -12.25
C ILE A 254 -9.20 -2.61 -10.88
N LYS A 255 -9.58 -1.95 -9.78
CA LYS A 255 -9.56 -2.64 -8.47
C LYS A 255 -10.74 -3.59 -8.30
N ARG A 256 -11.87 -3.34 -8.97
CA ARG A 256 -13.09 -4.17 -8.91
C ARG A 256 -13.53 -4.69 -10.27
N ILE A 257 -13.36 -3.91 -11.33
CA ILE A 257 -13.59 -4.32 -12.72
C ILE A 257 -12.23 -4.68 -13.31
N ARG A 258 -11.85 -5.96 -13.24
CA ARG A 258 -10.52 -6.45 -13.62
C ARG A 258 -10.55 -7.24 -14.93
N PRO A 259 -9.54 -7.10 -15.80
CA PRO A 259 -9.32 -8.05 -16.88
C PRO A 259 -8.94 -9.42 -16.30
N GLN A 260 -9.35 -10.49 -16.95
CA GLN A 260 -9.12 -11.87 -16.51
C GLN A 260 -7.65 -12.16 -16.16
N GLY A 261 -6.70 -11.59 -16.91
CA GLY A 261 -5.27 -11.77 -16.66
C GLY A 261 -4.77 -11.13 -15.36
N LEU A 262 -5.60 -10.31 -14.69
CA LEU A 262 -5.28 -9.65 -13.41
C LEU A 262 -6.18 -10.11 -12.26
N GLU A 263 -6.98 -11.17 -12.44
CA GLU A 263 -7.81 -11.72 -11.35
C GLU A 263 -6.98 -12.35 -10.23
N ARG A 264 -5.88 -12.99 -10.62
CA ARG A 264 -4.91 -13.59 -9.68
C ARG A 264 -3.53 -13.04 -9.99
N PHE A 265 -2.88 -12.52 -8.97
CA PHE A 265 -1.53 -11.99 -9.08
C PHE A 265 -0.49 -13.09 -8.92
N ASP A 266 0.44 -13.14 -9.87
CA ASP A 266 1.71 -13.84 -9.70
C ASP A 266 2.74 -12.82 -9.20
N TYR A 267 3.12 -12.89 -7.95
CA TYR A 267 4.09 -11.98 -7.35
C TYR A 267 5.55 -12.28 -7.70
N GLU A 268 5.81 -13.35 -8.46
CA GLU A 268 7.15 -13.78 -8.83
C GLU A 268 7.60 -13.30 -10.21
N GLY A 269 6.68 -12.87 -11.05
CA GLY A 269 6.95 -12.45 -12.42
C GLY A 269 5.98 -11.39 -12.91
N GLU A 270 6.13 -11.05 -14.19
CA GLU A 270 5.27 -10.08 -14.85
C GLU A 270 3.85 -10.62 -15.03
N ASN A 271 2.86 -9.80 -14.73
CA ASN A 271 1.46 -10.11 -15.01
C ASN A 271 1.01 -9.33 -16.25
N TYR A 272 1.02 -9.98 -17.39
CA TYR A 272 0.66 -9.36 -18.66
C TYR A 272 -0.84 -9.42 -18.94
N THR A 273 -1.38 -8.31 -19.41
CA THR A 273 -2.72 -8.23 -19.96
C THR A 273 -2.73 -7.25 -21.15
N PRO A 274 -3.41 -7.59 -22.24
CA PRO A 274 -3.60 -6.66 -23.35
C PRO A 274 -4.61 -5.55 -23.02
N SER A 275 -5.22 -5.56 -21.84
CA SER A 275 -6.30 -4.65 -21.45
C SER A 275 -5.84 -3.48 -20.57
N LEU A 276 -4.54 -3.29 -20.32
CA LEU A 276 -4.04 -2.15 -19.53
C LEU A 276 -4.43 -0.80 -20.15
N TRP A 277 -4.42 -0.69 -21.48
CA TRP A 277 -4.88 0.51 -22.17
C TRP A 277 -6.33 0.87 -21.84
N PHE A 278 -7.19 -0.11 -21.59
CA PHE A 278 -8.55 0.14 -21.15
C PHE A 278 -8.57 0.64 -19.70
N GLY A 279 -7.85 -0.02 -18.80
CA GLY A 279 -7.72 0.40 -17.40
C GLY A 279 -7.24 1.85 -17.31
N GLU A 280 -6.09 2.15 -17.88
CA GLU A 280 -5.47 3.48 -17.82
C GLU A 280 -6.13 4.49 -18.75
N GLY A 281 -6.42 4.12 -19.99
CA GLY A 281 -6.97 5.02 -20.99
C GLY A 281 -8.41 5.45 -20.69
N THR A 282 -9.26 4.55 -20.18
CA THR A 282 -10.61 4.90 -19.74
C THR A 282 -10.56 5.80 -18.51
N THR A 283 -9.71 5.48 -17.53
CA THR A 283 -9.50 6.31 -16.34
C THR A 283 -9.00 7.70 -16.74
N SER A 284 -7.98 7.79 -17.60
CA SER A 284 -7.45 9.07 -18.09
C SER A 284 -8.45 9.86 -18.96
N TYR A 285 -9.42 9.22 -19.57
CA TYR A 285 -10.49 9.92 -20.27
C TYR A 285 -11.47 10.56 -19.29
N TYR A 286 -11.89 9.82 -18.26
CA TYR A 286 -12.88 10.30 -17.30
C TYR A 286 -12.31 11.28 -16.29
N ASP A 287 -11.05 11.17 -15.87
CA ASP A 287 -10.39 12.11 -14.96
C ASP A 287 -10.30 13.54 -15.52
N LEU A 288 -10.39 13.69 -16.87
CA LEU A 288 -10.45 14.98 -17.57
C LEU A 288 -11.88 15.56 -17.60
N LEU A 289 -12.91 14.73 -17.46
CA LEU A 289 -14.31 15.14 -17.58
C LEU A 289 -14.95 15.46 -16.21
N ILE A 290 -14.39 14.88 -15.15
CA ILE A 290 -14.81 15.06 -13.77
C ILE A 290 -14.17 16.30 -13.17
#